data_6ceeae7f20ea9082f0227b3b6ddf19a1
#
_entry.id   6ceeae7f20ea9082f0227b3b6ddf19a1
#
_cell.length_a   1.000
_cell.length_b   1.000
_cell.length_c   1.000
_cell.angle_alpha   90.00
_cell.angle_beta   90.00
_cell.angle_gamma   90.00
#
_symmetry.space_group_name_H-M   'P 1'
#
loop_
_entity.id
_entity.type
_entity.pdbx_description
1 polymer ?
#
loop_
_entity_poly.entity_id
_entity_poly.type
_entity_poly.pdbx_seq_one_letter_code
_entity_poly.pdbx_strand_id
1 'polypeptide(L)'
;TAAGETQFMAAVPTAVAPQVRQGRLQYLAVTSRQRYSLLPDVPTVAESGMAALKDFEALAWNGALLPAGTPPAIVARVHQALEAALNAPGVRERIRNAGLDVRGGSPEAFRELIASESDKWAPIIRRSGARID
;
A
#
# COMPACT_ATOMS: atom_id res chain seq x y z
N THR A 1 17.60 0.57 -11.70
CA THR A 1 17.26 2.00 -11.91
C THR A 1 18.42 2.89 -11.45
N ALA A 2 18.79 2.91 -10.17
CA ALA A 2 19.90 3.76 -9.71
C ALA A 2 21.26 3.40 -10.36
N ALA A 3 21.45 2.17 -10.81
CA ALA A 3 22.61 1.71 -11.59
C ALA A 3 22.46 1.94 -13.11
N GLY A 4 21.34 2.50 -13.58
CA GLY A 4 21.11 2.77 -15.00
C GLY A 4 20.54 1.61 -15.83
N GLU A 5 20.36 0.43 -15.24
CA GLU A 5 19.86 -0.76 -15.96
C GLU A 5 18.38 -0.67 -16.34
N THR A 6 17.59 0.08 -15.59
CA THR A 6 16.18 0.33 -15.86
C THR A 6 15.87 1.82 -15.77
N GLN A 7 14.90 2.30 -16.57
CA GLN A 7 14.53 3.72 -16.63
C GLN A 7 13.60 4.11 -15.46
N PHE A 8 12.71 3.22 -15.02
CA PHE A 8 11.83 3.46 -13.89
C PHE A 8 11.58 2.19 -13.09
N MET A 9 11.05 2.34 -11.88
CA MET A 9 10.63 1.25 -11.02
C MET A 9 9.46 1.69 -10.13
N ALA A 10 8.65 0.74 -9.71
CA ALA A 10 7.71 0.92 -8.60
C ALA A 10 8.36 0.42 -7.31
N ALA A 11 8.33 1.24 -6.27
CA ALA A 11 8.95 0.90 -4.98
C ALA A 11 8.22 1.61 -3.83
N VAL A 12 8.36 1.07 -2.63
CA VAL A 12 7.93 1.75 -1.41
C VAL A 12 8.81 2.99 -1.22
N PRO A 13 8.25 4.19 -0.99
CA PRO A 13 9.01 5.45 -0.92
C PRO A 13 10.21 5.41 0.02
N THR A 14 10.08 4.80 1.19
CA THR A 14 11.16 4.70 2.17
C THR A 14 12.35 3.87 1.70
N ALA A 15 12.13 2.87 0.84
CA ALA A 15 13.20 2.05 0.30
C ALA A 15 14.11 2.82 -0.67
N VAL A 16 13.57 3.83 -1.35
CA VAL A 16 14.31 4.62 -2.35
C VAL A 16 14.69 6.02 -1.87
N ALA A 17 14.18 6.46 -0.73
CA ALA A 17 14.45 7.79 -0.18
C ALA A 17 15.93 8.18 -0.08
N PRO A 18 16.87 7.28 0.30
CA PRO A 18 18.29 7.61 0.29
C PRO A 18 18.83 7.97 -1.10
N GLN A 19 18.37 7.27 -2.13
CA GLN A 19 18.80 7.50 -3.53
C GLN A 19 18.21 8.80 -4.08
N VAL A 20 16.98 9.13 -3.68
CA VAL A 20 16.34 10.40 -4.04
C VAL A 20 17.07 11.57 -3.39
N ARG A 21 17.42 11.48 -2.10
CA ARG A 21 18.22 12.52 -1.41
C ARG A 21 19.60 12.73 -2.03
N GLN A 22 20.18 11.69 -2.64
CA GLN A 22 21.45 11.76 -3.36
C GLN A 22 21.29 12.26 -4.80
N GLY A 23 20.08 12.59 -5.25
CA GLY A 23 19.81 13.01 -6.63
C GLY A 23 19.95 11.91 -7.69
N ARG A 24 20.05 10.63 -7.28
CA ARG A 24 20.17 9.49 -8.19
C ARG A 24 18.83 9.00 -8.71
N LEU A 25 17.76 9.25 -7.98
CA LEU A 25 16.38 8.93 -8.34
C LEU A 25 15.50 10.15 -8.12
N GLN A 26 14.37 10.17 -8.81
CA GLN A 26 13.32 11.18 -8.62
C GLN A 26 11.97 10.46 -8.48
N TYR A 27 11.13 10.96 -7.57
CA TYR A 27 9.74 10.55 -7.53
C TYR A 27 8.99 11.14 -8.72
N LEU A 28 8.30 10.31 -9.48
CA LEU A 28 7.48 10.73 -10.62
C LEU A 28 6.02 10.87 -10.23
N ALA A 29 5.48 9.87 -9.56
CA ALA A 29 4.09 9.84 -9.08
C ALA A 29 3.94 8.81 -7.96
N VAL A 30 2.89 8.96 -7.15
CA VAL A 30 2.41 7.94 -6.22
C VAL A 30 1.22 7.19 -6.82
N THR A 31 1.08 5.92 -6.46
CA THR A 31 0.07 5.00 -7.01
C THR A 31 -1.23 4.98 -6.22
N SER A 32 -1.34 5.81 -5.19
CA SER A 32 -2.57 6.03 -4.41
C SER A 32 -3.51 7.02 -5.09
N ARG A 33 -4.81 6.96 -4.77
CA ARG A 33 -5.80 7.95 -5.26
C ARG A 33 -5.57 9.36 -4.74
N GLN A 34 -4.98 9.48 -3.57
CA GLN A 34 -4.62 10.76 -2.95
C GLN A 34 -3.11 10.84 -2.83
N ARG A 35 -2.58 12.05 -2.87
CA ARG A 35 -1.14 12.27 -2.64
C ARG A 35 -0.73 11.72 -1.29
N TYR A 36 0.46 11.15 -1.26
CA TYR A 36 0.98 10.54 -0.04
C TYR A 36 1.39 11.61 0.97
N SER A 37 0.96 11.47 2.21
CA SER A 37 1.14 12.49 3.26
C SER A 37 2.61 12.86 3.54
N LEU A 38 3.54 11.95 3.30
CA LEU A 38 4.98 12.19 3.46
C LEU A 38 5.65 12.72 2.18
N LEU A 39 4.93 12.78 1.06
CA LEU A 39 5.39 13.28 -0.24
C LEU A 39 4.30 14.16 -0.88
N PRO A 40 3.89 15.26 -0.24
CA PRO A 40 2.74 16.06 -0.68
C PRO A 40 2.95 16.73 -2.06
N ASP A 41 4.19 16.95 -2.44
CA ASP A 41 4.55 17.58 -3.72
C ASP A 41 4.59 16.57 -4.89
N VAL A 42 4.55 15.26 -4.61
CA VAL A 42 4.55 14.22 -5.63
C VAL A 42 3.11 13.96 -6.08
N PRO A 43 2.78 14.14 -7.37
CA PRO A 43 1.43 13.92 -7.87
C PRO A 43 1.05 12.42 -7.82
N THR A 44 -0.23 12.14 -7.94
CA THR A 44 -0.72 10.77 -8.15
C THR A 44 -0.63 10.40 -9.65
N VAL A 45 -0.62 9.11 -9.95
CA VAL A 45 -0.74 8.62 -11.35
C VAL A 45 -2.05 9.11 -11.97
N ALA A 46 -3.13 9.19 -11.21
CA ALA A 46 -4.43 9.69 -11.67
C ALA A 46 -4.37 11.19 -12.07
N GLU A 47 -3.50 11.99 -11.47
CA GLU A 47 -3.28 13.41 -11.82
C GLU A 47 -2.45 13.62 -13.10
N SER A 48 -1.99 12.55 -13.75
CA SER A 48 -1.21 12.65 -15.02
C SER A 48 -1.96 13.28 -16.20
N GLY A 49 -3.27 13.45 -16.10
CA GLY A 49 -4.13 13.95 -17.19
C GLY A 49 -4.46 12.90 -18.26
N MET A 50 -3.94 11.69 -18.15
CA MET A 50 -4.26 10.60 -19.06
C MET A 50 -5.62 9.97 -18.73
N ALA A 51 -6.59 10.04 -19.64
CA ALA A 51 -7.94 9.52 -19.40
C ALA A 51 -7.96 8.04 -18.97
N ALA A 52 -7.05 7.22 -19.50
CA ALA A 52 -6.90 5.81 -19.14
C ALA A 52 -6.43 5.58 -17.69
N LEU A 53 -5.86 6.58 -17.04
CA LEU A 53 -5.26 6.49 -15.70
C LEU A 53 -6.06 7.27 -14.63
N LYS A 54 -7.18 7.91 -14.99
CA LYS A 54 -7.97 8.75 -14.06
C LYS A 54 -8.43 8.02 -12.79
N ASP A 55 -8.66 6.71 -12.88
CA ASP A 55 -9.10 5.87 -11.77
C ASP A 55 -8.00 4.91 -11.29
N PHE A 56 -6.75 5.18 -11.69
CA PHE A 56 -5.64 4.30 -11.34
C PHE A 56 -5.37 4.30 -9.84
N GLU A 57 -5.31 3.13 -9.28
CA GLU A 57 -4.86 2.88 -7.91
C GLU A 57 -4.18 1.51 -7.82
N ALA A 58 -2.97 1.51 -7.25
CA ALA A 58 -2.24 0.29 -6.92
C ALA A 58 -1.53 0.49 -5.58
N LEU A 59 -2.06 -0.12 -4.53
CA LEU A 59 -1.53 0.01 -3.17
C LEU A 59 -0.94 -1.31 -2.70
N ALA A 60 0.18 -1.22 -1.99
CA ALA A 60 0.63 -2.29 -1.12
C ALA A 60 -0.03 -2.09 0.26
N TRP A 61 -0.63 -3.13 0.79
CA TRP A 61 -1.26 -3.11 2.11
C TRP A 61 -0.81 -4.30 2.94
N ASN A 62 -0.87 -4.16 4.26
CA ASN A 62 -0.58 -5.21 5.23
C ASN A 62 -1.80 -5.39 6.12
N GLY A 63 -2.10 -6.63 6.47
CA GLY A 63 -3.20 -6.96 7.35
C GLY A 63 -2.88 -8.15 8.26
N ALA A 64 -3.61 -8.26 9.36
CA ALA A 64 -3.55 -9.41 10.26
C ALA A 64 -4.63 -10.42 9.89
N LEU A 65 -4.27 -11.68 9.79
CA LEU A 65 -5.16 -12.79 9.51
C LEU A 65 -5.12 -13.79 10.66
N LEU A 66 -6.25 -14.45 10.88
CA LEU A 66 -6.40 -15.55 11.82
C LEU A 66 -6.73 -16.85 11.06
N PRO A 67 -6.43 -18.03 11.62
CA PRO A 67 -6.82 -19.29 11.02
C PRO A 67 -8.32 -19.37 10.75
N ALA A 68 -8.68 -20.07 9.67
CA ALA A 68 -10.09 -20.34 9.38
C ALA A 68 -10.76 -21.09 10.54
N GLY A 69 -12.01 -20.72 10.84
CA GLY A 69 -12.77 -21.30 11.96
C GLY A 69 -12.43 -20.71 13.34
N THR A 70 -11.59 -19.68 13.44
CA THR A 70 -11.36 -18.98 14.72
C THR A 70 -12.72 -18.47 15.27
N PRO A 71 -13.06 -18.76 16.53
CA PRO A 71 -14.32 -18.32 17.14
C PRO A 71 -14.51 -16.80 17.05
N PRO A 72 -15.72 -16.31 16.76
CA PRO A 72 -15.98 -14.86 16.59
C PRO A 72 -15.56 -14.01 17.80
N ALA A 73 -15.70 -14.52 19.01
CA ALA A 73 -15.27 -13.82 20.22
C ALA A 73 -13.75 -13.59 20.27
N ILE A 74 -12.96 -14.54 19.75
CA ILE A 74 -11.49 -14.38 19.63
C ILE A 74 -11.14 -13.37 18.55
N VAL A 75 -11.81 -13.44 17.39
CA VAL A 75 -11.65 -12.44 16.31
C VAL A 75 -11.91 -11.04 16.83
N ALA A 76 -13.03 -10.83 17.54
CA ALA A 76 -13.39 -9.54 18.11
C ALA A 76 -12.34 -9.04 19.12
N ARG A 77 -11.85 -9.92 19.99
CA ARG A 77 -10.82 -9.56 20.99
C ARG A 77 -9.50 -9.16 20.35
N VAL A 78 -9.04 -9.91 19.33
CA VAL A 78 -7.82 -9.59 18.58
C VAL A 78 -8.00 -8.27 17.82
N HIS A 79 -9.14 -8.06 17.17
CA HIS A 79 -9.44 -6.80 16.47
C HIS A 79 -9.39 -5.59 17.43
N GLN A 80 -10.05 -5.67 18.59
CA GLN A 80 -10.01 -4.60 19.60
C GLN A 80 -8.56 -4.29 20.05
N ALA A 81 -7.76 -5.32 20.28
CA ALA A 81 -6.37 -5.14 20.69
C ALA A 81 -5.53 -4.49 19.59
N LEU A 82 -5.74 -4.87 18.32
CA LEU A 82 -5.08 -4.26 17.17
C LEU A 82 -5.48 -2.79 16.99
N GLU A 83 -6.77 -2.47 17.07
CA GLU A 83 -7.26 -1.09 16.99
C GLU A 83 -6.66 -0.22 18.11
N ALA A 84 -6.62 -0.73 19.35
CA ALA A 84 -5.99 -0.02 20.46
C ALA A 84 -4.48 0.23 20.20
N ALA A 85 -3.77 -0.77 19.70
CA ALA A 85 -2.35 -0.66 19.36
C ALA A 85 -2.11 0.33 18.22
N LEU A 86 -2.90 0.27 17.15
CA LEU A 86 -2.78 1.17 15.99
C LEU A 86 -3.10 2.64 16.36
N ASN A 87 -3.93 2.86 17.38
CA ASN A 87 -4.27 4.20 17.85
C ASN A 87 -3.28 4.73 18.90
N ALA A 88 -2.35 3.91 19.40
CA ALA A 88 -1.33 4.38 20.32
C ALA A 88 -0.34 5.34 19.60
N PRO A 89 -0.09 6.56 20.14
CA PRO A 89 0.73 7.57 19.46
C PRO A 89 2.11 7.07 19.02
N GLY A 90 2.82 6.37 19.88
CA GLY A 90 4.16 5.85 19.57
C GLY A 90 4.15 4.72 18.54
N VAL A 91 3.06 3.95 18.38
CA VAL A 91 2.91 2.93 17.33
C VAL A 91 2.62 3.61 15.99
N ARG A 92 1.69 4.56 15.98
CA ARG A 92 1.35 5.35 14.78
C ARG A 92 2.58 6.03 14.18
N GLU A 93 3.37 6.67 15.03
CA GLU A 93 4.59 7.34 14.61
C GLU A 93 5.60 6.36 13.99
N ARG A 94 5.83 5.20 14.63
CA ARG A 94 6.73 4.17 14.07
C ARG A 94 6.26 3.66 12.71
N ILE A 95 4.96 3.42 12.53
CA ILE A 95 4.38 2.98 11.25
C ILE A 95 4.59 4.07 10.19
N ARG A 96 4.34 5.34 10.51
CA ARG A 96 4.60 6.46 9.58
C ARG A 96 6.08 6.58 9.23
N ASN A 97 6.98 6.45 10.19
CA ASN A 97 8.43 6.50 9.96
C ASN A 97 8.91 5.32 9.10
N ALA A 98 8.19 4.19 9.12
CA ALA A 98 8.41 3.08 8.18
C ALA A 98 7.81 3.33 6.79
N GLY A 99 7.16 4.49 6.56
CA GLY A 99 6.57 4.86 5.26
C GLY A 99 5.23 4.21 4.99
N LEU A 100 4.46 3.94 6.04
CA LEU A 100 3.13 3.33 5.93
C LEU A 100 2.08 4.26 6.57
N ASP A 101 0.89 4.29 6.00
CA ASP A 101 -0.26 4.94 6.60
C ASP A 101 -1.10 3.93 7.38
N VAL A 102 -1.48 4.29 8.61
CA VAL A 102 -2.38 3.48 9.43
C VAL A 102 -3.80 3.67 8.93
N ARG A 103 -4.44 2.59 8.52
CA ARG A 103 -5.84 2.62 8.09
C ARG A 103 -6.75 2.00 9.13
N GLY A 104 -6.61 1.04 9.84
CA GLY A 104 -7.60 0.40 10.69
C GLY A 104 -8.85 -0.04 9.91
N GLY A 105 -9.90 -0.45 10.60
CA GLY A 105 -11.19 -0.85 10.03
C GLY A 105 -11.69 -2.20 10.54
N SER A 106 -12.97 -2.51 10.26
CA SER A 106 -13.58 -3.75 10.74
C SER A 106 -13.06 -5.00 9.99
N PRO A 107 -13.19 -6.20 10.57
CA PRO A 107 -12.89 -7.45 9.89
C PRO A 107 -13.68 -7.63 8.58
N GLU A 108 -14.92 -7.12 8.53
CA GLU A 108 -15.78 -7.14 7.33
C GLU A 108 -15.20 -6.26 6.23
N ALA A 109 -14.84 -5.01 6.55
CA ALA A 109 -14.22 -4.08 5.59
C ALA A 109 -12.90 -4.64 5.05
N PHE A 110 -12.11 -5.32 5.88
CA PHE A 110 -10.88 -5.96 5.43
C PHE A 110 -11.15 -7.17 4.51
N ARG A 111 -12.20 -7.95 4.77
CA ARG A 111 -12.63 -9.04 3.88
C ARG A 111 -13.06 -8.51 2.52
N GLU A 112 -13.83 -7.41 2.50
CA GLU A 112 -14.23 -6.74 1.26
C GLU A 112 -13.02 -6.22 0.46
N LEU A 113 -12.04 -5.64 1.15
CA LEU A 113 -10.79 -5.20 0.54
C LEU A 113 -10.06 -6.38 -0.12
N ILE A 114 -9.89 -7.51 0.57
CA ILE A 114 -9.23 -8.70 0.02
C ILE A 114 -9.97 -9.19 -1.23
N ALA A 115 -11.30 -9.26 -1.19
CA ALA A 115 -12.10 -9.70 -2.33
C ALA A 115 -11.93 -8.75 -3.53
N SER A 116 -12.10 -7.45 -3.32
CA SER A 116 -11.98 -6.44 -4.38
C SER A 116 -10.58 -6.38 -5.00
N GLU A 117 -9.54 -6.47 -4.18
CA GLU A 117 -8.17 -6.52 -4.68
C GLU A 117 -7.90 -7.82 -5.46
N SER A 118 -8.43 -8.96 -5.01
CA SER A 118 -8.33 -10.23 -5.73
C SER A 118 -8.98 -10.14 -7.11
N ASP A 119 -10.19 -9.59 -7.19
CA ASP A 119 -10.92 -9.41 -8.46
C ASP A 119 -10.18 -8.44 -9.40
N LYS A 120 -9.62 -7.37 -8.86
CA LYS A 120 -8.83 -6.38 -9.61
C LYS A 120 -7.56 -6.98 -10.20
N TRP A 121 -6.78 -7.69 -9.38
CA TRP A 121 -5.46 -8.18 -9.78
C TRP A 121 -5.50 -9.48 -10.58
N ALA A 122 -6.46 -10.38 -10.38
CA ALA A 122 -6.52 -11.66 -11.05
C ALA A 122 -6.47 -11.57 -12.60
N PRO A 123 -7.22 -10.68 -13.28
CA PRO A 123 -7.11 -10.54 -14.73
C PRO A 123 -5.79 -9.91 -15.18
N ILE A 124 -5.20 -9.04 -14.38
CA ILE A 124 -3.91 -8.39 -14.67
C ILE A 124 -2.78 -9.42 -14.62
N ILE A 125 -2.75 -10.23 -13.55
CA ILE A 125 -1.76 -11.31 -13.38
C ILE A 125 -1.86 -12.32 -14.53
N ARG A 126 -3.07 -12.76 -14.87
CA ARG A 126 -3.28 -13.67 -16.01
C ARG A 126 -2.73 -13.12 -17.32
N ARG A 127 -2.97 -11.83 -17.60
CA ARG A 127 -2.49 -11.18 -18.83
C ARG A 127 -0.99 -10.95 -18.85
N SER A 128 -0.38 -10.66 -17.70
CA SER A 128 1.07 -10.40 -17.59
C SER A 128 1.90 -11.69 -17.70
N GLY A 129 1.29 -12.87 -17.54
CA GLY A 129 2.01 -14.13 -17.49
C GLY A 129 2.86 -14.32 -16.22
N ALA A 130 2.72 -13.43 -15.23
CA ALA A 130 3.46 -13.53 -13.97
C ALA A 130 3.13 -14.85 -13.26
N ARG A 131 4.17 -15.53 -12.80
CA ARG A 131 4.08 -16.79 -12.02
C ARG A 131 4.92 -16.64 -10.76
N ILE A 132 4.50 -17.29 -9.71
CA ILE A 132 5.29 -17.49 -8.50
C ILE A 132 5.91 -18.87 -8.66
N ASP A 133 7.23 -18.94 -8.74
CA ASP A 133 8.00 -20.20 -8.74
C ASP A 133 8.14 -20.73 -7.30
#